data_3648f7af19434ab4f3e4798153cf1a89
#
_entry.id   3648f7af19434ab4f3e4798153cf1a89
#
_cell.length_a   1.000
_cell.length_b   1.000
_cell.length_c   1.000
_cell.angle_alpha   90.00
_cell.angle_beta   90.00
_cell.angle_gamma   90.00
#
_symmetry.space_group_name_H-M   'P 1'
#
loop_
_entity.id
_entity.type
_entity.pdbx_description
1 polymer ?
#
loop_
_entity_poly.entity_id
_entity_poly.type
_entity_poly.pdbx_seq_one_letter_code
_entity_poly.pdbx_strand_id
1 'polypeptide(L)'
;MTNNLAGEFAHCACCVLGIRGSLVRDERPVAAAVTAALMDAQEWVAENPDEAAAIFAGFTKVATAEQLAPMLRSHAHHHHPMDGDLKQEIALYAQELKLASVFKSSTGPTQFADRVCVDVLAA
;
A
#
# COMPACT_ATOMS: atom_id res chain seq x y z
N MET A 1 -6.66 3.15 -20.34
CA MET A 1 -5.77 2.80 -19.23
C MET A 1 -6.62 2.15 -18.15
N THR A 2 -6.43 0.88 -17.88
CA THR A 2 -7.01 0.24 -16.69
C THR A 2 -6.12 0.60 -15.51
N ASN A 3 -6.68 1.19 -14.47
CA ASN A 3 -5.95 1.34 -13.22
C ASN A 3 -6.10 0.03 -12.41
N ASN A 4 -5.12 -0.26 -11.56
CA ASN A 4 -5.12 -1.48 -10.72
C ASN A 4 -6.26 -1.52 -9.68
N LEU A 5 -7.15 -0.53 -9.70
CA LEU A 5 -8.26 -0.37 -8.76
C LEU A 5 -9.62 -0.55 -9.47
N ALA A 6 -9.65 -1.17 -10.66
CA ALA A 6 -10.87 -1.43 -11.43
C ALA A 6 -11.05 -2.92 -11.72
N GLY A 7 -12.29 -3.38 -11.82
CA GLY A 7 -12.63 -4.77 -12.11
C GLY A 7 -12.25 -5.72 -10.97
N GLU A 8 -11.67 -6.86 -11.31
CA GLU A 8 -11.26 -7.90 -10.33
C GLU A 8 -10.16 -7.42 -9.36
N PHE A 9 -9.43 -6.35 -9.70
CA PHE A 9 -8.37 -5.78 -8.87
C PHE A 9 -8.83 -4.63 -7.96
N ALA A 10 -10.12 -4.27 -8.01
CA ALA A 10 -10.66 -3.12 -7.24
C ALA A 10 -10.49 -3.24 -5.72
N HIS A 11 -10.29 -4.46 -5.23
CA HIS A 11 -10.14 -4.76 -3.81
C HIS A 11 -8.77 -5.39 -3.47
N CYS A 12 -7.78 -5.24 -4.35
CA CYS A 12 -6.43 -5.71 -4.09
C CYS A 12 -5.54 -4.56 -3.63
N ALA A 13 -4.62 -4.82 -2.70
CA ALA A 13 -3.59 -3.85 -2.32
C ALA A 13 -2.75 -3.50 -3.55
N CYS A 14 -2.71 -2.23 -3.94
CA CYS A 14 -1.86 -1.79 -5.04
C CYS A 14 -0.49 -1.31 -4.57
N CYS A 15 -0.41 -0.84 -3.33
CA CYS A 15 0.81 -0.35 -2.70
C CYS A 15 0.93 -0.91 -1.29
N VAL A 16 2.15 -1.09 -0.83
CA VAL A 16 2.45 -1.53 0.54
C VAL A 16 3.51 -0.62 1.16
N LEU A 17 3.46 -0.45 2.46
CA LEU A 17 4.51 0.24 3.19
C LEU A 17 5.69 -0.71 3.42
N GLY A 18 6.83 -0.39 2.82
CA GLY A 18 8.07 -1.12 3.03
C GLY A 18 8.89 -0.49 4.16
N ILE A 19 9.14 -1.25 5.21
CA ILE A 19 9.97 -0.82 6.34
C ILE A 19 11.23 -1.68 6.41
N ARG A 20 12.38 -1.07 6.76
CA ARG A 20 13.62 -1.82 6.97
C ARG A 20 13.43 -2.84 8.10
N GLY A 21 13.77 -4.10 7.83
CA GLY A 21 13.60 -5.18 8.80
C GLY A 21 14.33 -4.97 10.14
N SER A 22 15.48 -4.26 10.15
CA SER A 22 16.16 -3.89 11.41
C SER A 22 15.29 -2.92 12.23
N LEU A 23 14.66 -1.92 11.61
CA LEU A 23 13.78 -1.00 12.32
C LEU A 23 12.59 -1.74 12.96
N VAL A 24 12.02 -2.71 12.24
CA VAL A 24 10.91 -3.53 12.76
C VAL A 24 11.35 -4.39 13.95
N ARG A 25 12.57 -4.94 13.94
CA ARG A 25 13.07 -5.80 15.02
C ARG A 25 13.58 -5.01 16.23
N ASP A 26 14.32 -3.95 15.97
CA ASP A 26 15.13 -3.28 16.99
C ASP A 26 14.44 -2.02 17.54
N GLU A 27 13.53 -1.41 16.74
CA GLU A 27 12.84 -0.16 17.04
C GLU A 27 11.33 -0.25 16.69
N ARG A 28 10.69 -1.37 17.07
CA ARG A 28 9.27 -1.62 16.74
C ARG A 28 8.32 -0.45 17.07
N PRO A 29 8.45 0.27 18.20
CA PRO A 29 7.61 1.42 18.49
C PRO A 29 7.73 2.54 17.44
N VAL A 30 8.93 2.75 16.89
CA VAL A 30 9.16 3.74 15.83
C VAL A 30 8.50 3.28 14.52
N ALA A 31 8.66 2.01 14.16
CA ALA A 31 7.99 1.43 12.98
C ALA A 31 6.46 1.55 13.11
N ALA A 32 5.90 1.25 14.27
CA ALA A 32 4.47 1.39 14.54
C ALA A 32 4.00 2.85 14.43
N ALA A 33 4.73 3.80 15.02
CA ALA A 33 4.38 5.21 14.97
C ALA A 33 4.38 5.76 13.53
N VAL A 34 5.39 5.39 12.72
CA VAL A 34 5.45 5.79 11.30
C VAL A 34 4.30 5.17 10.51
N THR A 35 3.99 3.90 10.75
CA THR A 35 2.87 3.21 10.09
C THR A 35 1.55 3.89 10.43
N ALA A 36 1.28 4.14 11.71
CA ALA A 36 0.06 4.81 12.16
C ALA A 36 -0.08 6.21 11.53
N ALA A 37 0.98 7.01 11.54
CA ALA A 37 0.96 8.35 10.94
C ALA A 37 0.67 8.34 9.44
N LEU A 38 1.16 7.33 8.70
CA LEU A 38 0.86 7.18 7.27
C LEU A 38 -0.57 6.73 7.02
N MET A 39 -1.13 5.87 7.87
CA MET A 39 -2.53 5.47 7.81
C MET A 39 -3.46 6.67 8.09
N ASP A 40 -3.17 7.45 9.13
CA ASP A 40 -3.93 8.67 9.44
C ASP A 40 -3.87 9.68 8.28
N ALA A 41 -2.69 9.86 7.68
CA ALA A 41 -2.52 10.73 6.52
C ALA A 41 -3.32 10.23 5.29
N GLN A 42 -3.39 8.92 5.07
CA GLN A 42 -4.15 8.33 3.99
C GLN A 42 -5.66 8.55 4.17
N GLU A 43 -6.17 8.38 5.39
CA GLU A 43 -7.56 8.65 5.72
C GLU A 43 -7.89 10.14 5.54
N TRP A 44 -7.01 11.02 6.01
CA TRP A 44 -7.16 12.46 5.81
C TRP A 44 -7.20 12.84 4.31
N VAL A 45 -6.35 12.24 3.47
CA VAL A 45 -6.37 12.46 2.00
C VAL A 45 -7.70 12.02 1.39
N ALA A 46 -8.27 10.91 1.85
CA ALA A 46 -9.57 10.43 1.39
C ALA A 46 -10.71 11.40 1.72
N GLU A 47 -10.65 12.00 2.90
CA GLU A 47 -11.65 12.97 3.37
C GLU A 47 -11.45 14.38 2.78
N ASN A 48 -10.20 14.74 2.42
CA ASN A 48 -9.83 16.10 1.98
C ASN A 48 -9.09 16.10 0.62
N PRO A 49 -9.68 15.54 -0.45
CA PRO A 49 -8.97 15.30 -1.72
C PRO A 49 -8.53 16.61 -2.42
N ASP A 50 -9.27 17.69 -2.27
CA ASP A 50 -8.94 18.97 -2.90
C ASP A 50 -7.76 19.66 -2.20
N GLU A 51 -7.75 19.65 -0.88
CA GLU A 51 -6.65 20.19 -0.08
C GLU A 51 -5.38 19.32 -0.25
N ALA A 52 -5.54 18.01 -0.25
CA ALA A 52 -4.44 17.08 -0.52
C ALA A 52 -3.83 17.32 -1.92
N ALA A 53 -4.66 17.55 -2.94
CA ALA A 53 -4.21 17.88 -4.28
C ALA A 53 -3.44 19.21 -4.31
N ALA A 54 -3.90 20.23 -3.58
CA ALA A 54 -3.23 21.52 -3.49
C ALA A 54 -1.85 21.40 -2.80
N ILE A 55 -1.78 20.64 -1.71
CA ILE A 55 -0.51 20.36 -1.02
C ILE A 55 0.45 19.62 -1.96
N PHE A 56 0.01 18.53 -2.60
CA PHE A 56 0.86 17.73 -3.48
C PHE A 56 1.35 18.52 -4.70
N ALA A 57 0.50 19.39 -5.28
CA ALA A 57 0.89 20.26 -6.39
C ALA A 57 2.07 21.19 -6.04
N GLY A 58 2.26 21.53 -4.76
CA GLY A 58 3.43 22.28 -4.28
C GLY A 58 4.75 21.50 -4.36
N PHE A 59 4.70 20.17 -4.40
CA PHE A 59 5.88 19.30 -4.45
C PHE A 59 6.16 18.74 -5.86
N THR A 60 5.24 18.89 -6.81
CA THR A 60 5.39 18.40 -8.18
C THR A 60 5.37 19.54 -9.19
N LYS A 61 6.12 19.36 -10.30
CA LYS A 61 6.11 20.29 -11.45
C LYS A 61 5.31 19.74 -12.64
N VAL A 62 4.77 18.53 -12.52
CA VAL A 62 4.18 17.80 -13.65
C VAL A 62 2.65 17.74 -13.59
N ALA A 63 2.02 18.16 -12.52
CA ALA A 63 0.56 18.16 -12.37
C ALA A 63 0.09 19.34 -11.52
N THR A 64 -1.09 19.87 -11.84
CA THR A 64 -1.75 20.93 -11.06
C THR A 64 -2.75 20.33 -10.06
N ALA A 65 -3.17 21.13 -9.08
CA ALA A 65 -4.20 20.70 -8.11
C ALA A 65 -5.52 20.30 -8.80
N GLU A 66 -5.92 21.02 -9.86
CA GLU A 66 -7.13 20.74 -10.64
C GLU A 66 -7.05 19.38 -11.38
N GLN A 67 -5.85 18.95 -11.77
CA GLN A 67 -5.63 17.64 -12.39
C GLN A 67 -5.59 16.51 -11.36
N LEU A 68 -5.05 16.78 -10.18
CA LEU A 68 -4.87 15.79 -9.10
C LEU A 68 -6.16 15.52 -8.31
N ALA A 69 -6.97 16.53 -8.04
CA ALA A 69 -8.16 16.40 -7.22
C ALA A 69 -9.18 15.37 -7.76
N PRO A 70 -9.55 15.35 -9.07
CA PRO A 70 -10.42 14.31 -9.61
C PRO A 70 -9.83 12.91 -9.50
N MET A 71 -8.51 12.76 -9.65
CA MET A 71 -7.83 11.49 -9.50
C MET A 71 -7.93 10.99 -8.06
N LEU A 72 -7.66 11.85 -7.07
CA LEU A 72 -7.78 11.50 -5.65
C LEU A 72 -9.21 11.12 -5.28
N ARG A 73 -10.22 11.87 -5.76
CA ARG A 73 -11.63 11.52 -5.51
C ARG A 73 -12.07 10.19 -6.13
N SER A 74 -11.46 9.78 -7.25
CA SER A 74 -11.78 8.51 -7.91
C SER A 74 -11.05 7.30 -7.31
N HIS A 75 -10.14 7.51 -6.37
CA HIS A 75 -9.35 6.46 -5.76
C HIS A 75 -10.18 5.69 -4.73
N ALA A 76 -10.03 4.36 -4.70
CA ALA A 76 -10.65 3.53 -3.66
C ALA A 76 -9.79 3.59 -2.39
N HIS A 77 -10.07 4.56 -1.52
CA HIS A 77 -9.26 4.82 -0.33
C HIS A 77 -9.54 3.90 0.86
N HIS A 78 -10.58 3.06 0.79
CA HIS A 78 -11.05 2.32 1.97
C HIS A 78 -10.61 0.85 2.02
N HIS A 79 -9.71 0.43 1.15
CA HIS A 79 -9.14 -0.91 1.20
C HIS A 79 -7.79 -0.87 1.91
N HIS A 80 -7.79 -1.23 3.18
CA HIS A 80 -6.60 -1.27 4.03
C HIS A 80 -6.41 -2.68 4.59
N PRO A 81 -5.96 -3.65 3.77
CA PRO A 81 -5.73 -5.00 4.25
C PRO A 81 -4.61 -5.00 5.28
N MET A 82 -4.85 -5.64 6.40
CA MET A 82 -3.91 -5.78 7.50
C MET A 82 -3.75 -7.26 7.87
N ASP A 83 -2.65 -7.60 8.53
CA ASP A 83 -2.33 -8.94 9.03
C ASP A 83 -2.65 -10.08 8.05
N GLY A 84 -3.63 -10.91 8.35
CA GLY A 84 -4.00 -12.09 7.56
C GLY A 84 -4.48 -11.74 6.15
N ASP A 85 -5.25 -10.69 6.00
CA ASP A 85 -5.77 -10.26 4.70
C ASP A 85 -4.64 -9.74 3.82
N LEU A 86 -3.73 -8.91 4.36
CA LEU A 86 -2.54 -8.46 3.64
C LEU A 86 -1.65 -9.63 3.23
N LYS A 87 -1.43 -10.61 4.11
CA LYS A 87 -0.65 -11.82 3.78
C LYS A 87 -1.26 -12.62 2.64
N GLN A 88 -2.59 -12.77 2.61
CA GLN A 88 -3.27 -13.46 1.53
C GLN A 88 -3.08 -12.73 0.20
N GLU A 89 -3.24 -11.41 0.18
CA GLU A 89 -3.04 -10.61 -1.03
C GLU A 89 -1.59 -10.66 -1.51
N ILE A 90 -0.62 -10.55 -0.62
CA ILE A 90 0.81 -10.67 -0.98
C ILE A 90 1.14 -12.09 -1.49
N ALA A 91 0.51 -13.12 -0.95
CA ALA A 91 0.67 -14.49 -1.46
C ALA A 91 0.10 -14.64 -2.88
N LEU A 92 -1.05 -14.03 -3.18
CA LEU A 92 -1.60 -13.98 -4.54
C LEU A 92 -0.66 -13.28 -5.52
N TYR A 93 -0.15 -12.09 -5.17
CA TYR A 93 0.85 -11.40 -5.99
C TYR A 93 2.12 -12.23 -6.19
N ALA A 94 2.60 -12.90 -5.15
CA ALA A 94 3.77 -13.77 -5.26
C ALA A 94 3.52 -14.94 -6.22
N GLN A 95 2.30 -15.49 -6.24
CA GLN A 95 1.88 -16.51 -7.20
C GLN A 95 1.87 -15.98 -8.64
N GLU A 96 1.28 -14.81 -8.87
CA GLU A 96 1.26 -14.17 -10.19
C GLU A 96 2.68 -13.85 -10.70
N LEU A 97 3.54 -13.31 -9.83
CA LEU A 97 4.93 -13.02 -10.16
C LEU A 97 5.73 -14.31 -10.48
N LYS A 98 5.36 -15.43 -9.86
CA LYS A 98 5.93 -16.75 -10.16
C LYS A 98 5.47 -17.26 -11.53
N LEU A 99 4.17 -17.12 -11.86
CA LEU A 99 3.62 -17.47 -13.18
C LEU A 99 4.25 -16.62 -14.29
N ALA A 100 4.49 -15.33 -14.02
CA ALA A 100 5.19 -14.42 -14.93
C ALA A 100 6.71 -14.64 -14.98
N SER A 101 7.26 -15.64 -14.29
CA SER A 101 8.71 -15.94 -14.20
C SER A 101 9.55 -14.82 -13.61
N VAL A 102 8.96 -13.89 -12.87
CA VAL A 102 9.67 -12.86 -12.09
C VAL A 102 10.24 -13.47 -10.81
N PHE A 103 9.46 -14.31 -10.14
CA PHE A 103 9.95 -15.12 -9.02
C PHE A 103 10.41 -16.50 -9.48
N LYS A 104 11.35 -17.08 -8.74
CA LYS A 104 11.83 -18.46 -8.99
C LYS A 104 10.68 -19.45 -8.81
N SER A 105 10.66 -20.52 -9.58
CA SER A 105 9.68 -21.61 -9.45
C SER A 105 9.65 -22.25 -8.05
N SER A 106 10.78 -22.22 -7.33
CA SER A 106 10.93 -22.71 -5.95
C SER A 106 10.34 -21.75 -4.89
N THR A 107 9.93 -20.52 -5.25
CA THR A 107 9.33 -19.60 -4.29
C THR A 107 7.96 -20.11 -3.86
N GLY A 108 7.76 -20.35 -2.56
CA GLY A 108 6.47 -20.64 -1.97
C GLY A 108 5.73 -19.32 -1.68
N PRO A 109 4.57 -19.06 -2.30
CA PRO A 109 3.88 -17.76 -2.14
C PRO A 109 3.49 -17.45 -0.69
N THR A 110 2.93 -18.42 0.03
CA THR A 110 2.54 -18.26 1.43
C THR A 110 3.77 -18.02 2.33
N GLN A 111 4.82 -18.84 2.17
CA GLN A 111 6.05 -18.67 2.94
C GLN A 111 6.74 -17.32 2.65
N PHE A 112 6.61 -16.83 1.42
CA PHE A 112 7.09 -15.49 1.07
C PHE A 112 6.29 -14.43 1.83
N ALA A 113 4.96 -14.46 1.79
CA ALA A 113 4.10 -13.52 2.48
C ALA A 113 4.34 -13.54 4.00
N ASP A 114 4.41 -14.71 4.64
CA ASP A 114 4.69 -14.85 6.07
C ASP A 114 6.03 -14.22 6.48
N ARG A 115 7.03 -14.27 5.59
CA ARG A 115 8.35 -13.71 5.85
C ARG A 115 8.41 -12.20 5.72
N VAL A 116 7.63 -11.61 4.80
CA VAL A 116 7.73 -10.17 4.46
C VAL A 116 6.66 -9.31 5.10
N CYS A 117 5.50 -9.89 5.44
CA CYS A 117 4.42 -9.17 6.10
C CYS A 117 4.58 -9.23 7.61
N VAL A 118 4.65 -8.07 8.24
CA VAL A 118 4.70 -7.93 9.71
C VAL A 118 3.67 -6.89 10.11
N ASP A 119 2.73 -7.26 10.96
CA ASP A 119 1.85 -6.30 11.62
C ASP A 119 2.61 -5.62 12.75
N VAL A 120 3.02 -4.37 12.51
CA VAL A 120 3.75 -3.57 13.52
C VAL A 120 2.81 -2.86 14.49
N LEU A 121 1.49 -2.82 14.19
CA LEU A 121 0.47 -2.19 15.02
C LEU A 121 -0.15 -3.18 16.01
N ALA A 122 -0.05 -4.47 15.77
CA ALA A 122 -0.47 -5.47 16.75
C ALA A 122 0.38 -5.38 18.01
N ALA A 123 -0.30 -5.40 19.16
CA ALA A 123 0.31 -5.37 20.49
C ALA A 123 1.14 -6.62 20.78
#